data_44c319d3c1845bbd7d3d9011ee71970f
#
_entry.id   44c319d3c1845bbd7d3d9011ee71970f
#
_cell.length_a   1.000
_cell.length_b   1.000
_cell.length_c   1.000
_cell.angle_alpha   90.00
_cell.angle_beta   90.00
_cell.angle_gamma   90.00
#
_symmetry.space_group_name_H-M   'P 1'
#
loop_
_entity.id
_entity.type
_entity.pdbx_description
1 polymer ?
#
loop_
_entity_poly.entity_id
_entity_poly.type
_entity_poly.pdbx_seq_one_letter_code
_entity_poly.pdbx_strand_id
1 'polypeptide(L)'
;MAKKVFKRLEKLFSKIQNDKAYGVEQGVEVVKSLASAKFDETVEVALRLGVDPRHADQMVRGAVVLPHGTGKKVRVAVFAKDIKQDEAKNAGADVVGGDDLAEEIKNGRIDFDMVIATPDMMAVVGKVGRILGPKGLMPNPKTGTVTMDIAKAVTNAKSGQVNFRVDKKGNVHAPIGKASFPEEKIKENMLELIKTINRLKPSSAKGKYIRNAALSLTMSPSVSLDAQELMDIK
;
A
#
# COMPACT_ATOMS: atom_id res chain seq x y z
N MET A 1 -5.91 19.37 -26.33
CA MET A 1 -5.44 18.27 -25.47
C MET A 1 -6.58 17.42 -24.91
N ALA A 2 -7.68 17.96 -24.40
CA ALA A 2 -8.82 17.21 -23.84
C ALA A 2 -9.43 16.15 -24.80
N LYS A 3 -9.64 16.47 -26.09
CA LYS A 3 -10.16 15.53 -27.08
C LYS A 3 -9.29 14.27 -27.32
N LYS A 4 -7.96 14.39 -27.17
CA LYS A 4 -7.04 13.26 -27.40
C LYS A 4 -7.04 12.29 -26.21
N VAL A 5 -7.20 12.81 -24.99
CA VAL A 5 -7.30 11.99 -23.77
C VAL A 5 -8.62 11.21 -23.79
N PHE A 6 -9.72 11.87 -24.17
CA PHE A 6 -11.03 11.24 -24.26
C PHE A 6 -11.05 10.06 -25.26
N LYS A 7 -10.52 10.25 -26.48
CA LYS A 7 -10.43 9.17 -27.49
C LYS A 7 -9.59 7.97 -27.05
N ARG A 8 -8.56 8.18 -26.23
CA ARG A 8 -7.78 7.08 -25.66
C ARG A 8 -8.63 6.28 -24.66
N LEU A 9 -9.31 6.96 -23.76
CA LEU A 9 -10.15 6.32 -22.76
C LEU A 9 -11.34 5.58 -23.40
N GLU A 10 -11.98 6.13 -24.44
CA GLU A 10 -13.03 5.43 -25.18
C GLU A 10 -12.57 4.07 -25.72
N LYS A 11 -11.37 4.03 -26.31
CA LYS A 11 -10.76 2.77 -26.78
C LYS A 11 -10.47 1.78 -25.65
N LEU A 12 -10.16 2.26 -24.46
CA LEU A 12 -9.92 1.41 -23.30
C LEU A 12 -11.25 0.93 -22.70
N PHE A 13 -12.25 1.79 -22.63
CA PHE A 13 -13.59 1.43 -22.17
C PHE A 13 -14.24 0.38 -23.07
N SER A 14 -14.01 0.42 -24.38
CA SER A 14 -14.57 -0.59 -25.30
C SER A 14 -14.03 -2.02 -25.07
N LYS A 15 -12.91 -2.16 -24.34
CA LYS A 15 -12.34 -3.46 -23.96
C LYS A 15 -12.94 -4.01 -22.66
N ILE A 16 -13.69 -3.21 -21.92
CA ILE A 16 -14.28 -3.59 -20.64
C ILE A 16 -15.77 -3.73 -20.78
N GLN A 17 -16.32 -4.80 -20.26
CA GLN A 17 -17.76 -4.96 -20.10
C GLN A 17 -18.16 -4.31 -18.77
N ASN A 18 -18.72 -3.10 -18.82
CA ASN A 18 -18.97 -2.27 -17.64
C ASN A 18 -19.91 -2.90 -16.61
N ASP A 19 -20.83 -3.77 -17.04
CA ASP A 19 -21.83 -4.41 -16.18
C ASP A 19 -21.37 -5.78 -15.64
N LYS A 20 -20.16 -6.20 -15.97
CA LYS A 20 -19.61 -7.50 -15.54
C LYS A 20 -18.64 -7.34 -14.38
N ALA A 21 -18.87 -8.08 -13.30
CA ALA A 21 -17.86 -8.33 -12.29
C ALA A 21 -16.98 -9.51 -12.75
N TYR A 22 -15.69 -9.29 -12.79
CA TYR A 22 -14.70 -10.27 -13.21
C TYR A 22 -14.17 -11.05 -12.02
N GLY A 23 -13.89 -12.34 -12.19
CA GLY A 23 -13.08 -13.10 -11.22
C GLY A 23 -11.65 -12.56 -11.16
N VAL A 24 -10.90 -12.95 -10.13
CA VAL A 24 -9.54 -12.43 -9.89
C VAL A 24 -8.62 -12.64 -11.10
N GLU A 25 -8.60 -13.85 -11.68
CA GLU A 25 -7.75 -14.18 -12.82
C GLU A 25 -8.08 -13.34 -14.06
N GLN A 26 -9.37 -13.36 -14.46
CA GLN A 26 -9.84 -12.59 -15.61
C GLN A 26 -9.64 -11.09 -15.40
N GLY A 27 -9.84 -10.59 -14.16
CA GLY A 27 -9.64 -9.19 -13.83
C GLY A 27 -8.21 -8.73 -14.03
N VAL A 28 -7.23 -9.54 -13.62
CA VAL A 28 -5.79 -9.27 -13.82
C VAL A 28 -5.42 -9.26 -15.30
N GLU A 29 -5.89 -10.24 -16.07
CA GLU A 29 -5.67 -10.33 -17.53
C GLU A 29 -6.22 -9.09 -18.25
N VAL A 30 -7.48 -8.74 -17.97
CA VAL A 30 -8.13 -7.58 -18.57
C VAL A 30 -7.37 -6.30 -18.22
N VAL A 31 -7.03 -6.07 -16.94
CA VAL A 31 -6.31 -4.87 -16.50
C VAL A 31 -4.96 -4.75 -17.23
N LYS A 32 -4.19 -5.83 -17.36
CA LYS A 32 -2.93 -5.81 -18.11
C LYS A 32 -3.11 -5.44 -19.58
N SER A 33 -4.18 -5.90 -20.22
CA SER A 33 -4.50 -5.55 -21.60
C SER A 33 -4.82 -4.08 -21.83
N LEU A 34 -5.10 -3.34 -20.74
CA LEU A 34 -5.40 -1.91 -20.75
C LEU A 34 -4.14 -1.03 -20.63
N ALA A 35 -2.96 -1.63 -20.40
CA ALA A 35 -1.71 -0.88 -20.33
C ALA A 35 -1.48 -0.10 -21.62
N SER A 36 -1.38 1.22 -21.51
CA SER A 36 -1.31 2.11 -22.68
C SER A 36 -0.31 3.26 -22.53
N ALA A 37 0.25 3.45 -21.33
CA ALA A 37 1.23 4.48 -21.07
C ALA A 37 2.63 4.08 -21.56
N LYS A 38 3.51 5.09 -21.75
CA LYS A 38 4.91 4.86 -22.15
C LYS A 38 5.82 4.50 -20.98
N PHE A 39 5.30 4.45 -19.77
CA PHE A 39 6.00 4.08 -18.55
C PHE A 39 5.39 2.81 -17.95
N ASP A 40 6.12 2.16 -17.08
CA ASP A 40 5.64 0.97 -16.37
C ASP A 40 4.59 1.35 -15.32
N GLU A 41 3.32 1.18 -15.70
CA GLU A 41 2.17 1.55 -14.89
C GLU A 41 2.09 0.69 -13.61
N THR A 42 1.62 1.29 -12.52
CA THR A 42 1.35 0.54 -11.27
C THR A 42 -0.04 -0.07 -11.33
N VAL A 43 -0.14 -1.34 -10.95
CA VAL A 43 -1.42 -2.02 -10.72
C VAL A 43 -1.86 -1.75 -9.30
N GLU A 44 -3.06 -1.19 -9.16
CA GLU A 44 -3.65 -0.84 -7.87
C GLU A 44 -4.99 -1.52 -7.67
N VAL A 45 -5.25 -1.94 -6.44
CA VAL A 45 -6.55 -2.45 -6.02
C VAL A 45 -7.24 -1.41 -5.15
N ALA A 46 -8.52 -1.17 -5.43
CA ALA A 46 -9.41 -0.38 -4.61
C ALA A 46 -10.52 -1.25 -4.06
N LEU A 47 -10.65 -1.32 -2.74
CA LEU A 47 -11.65 -2.12 -2.04
C LEU A 47 -12.55 -1.19 -1.23
N ARG A 48 -13.87 -1.30 -1.41
CA ARG A 48 -14.84 -0.65 -0.54
C ARG A 48 -15.26 -1.61 0.54
N LEU A 49 -14.89 -1.31 1.78
CA LEU A 49 -15.23 -2.12 2.94
C LEU A 49 -16.55 -1.68 3.57
N GLY A 50 -17.24 -2.63 4.19
CA GLY A 50 -18.47 -2.40 4.95
C GLY A 50 -18.19 -1.96 6.40
N VAL A 51 -17.31 -0.96 6.58
CA VAL A 51 -16.93 -0.40 7.87
C VAL A 51 -17.27 1.09 7.94
N ASP A 52 -17.46 1.62 9.14
CA ASP A 52 -17.56 3.06 9.39
C ASP A 52 -16.27 3.57 10.02
N PRO A 53 -15.42 4.29 9.25
CA PRO A 53 -14.12 4.78 9.74
C PRO A 53 -14.22 5.88 10.80
N ARG A 54 -15.44 6.36 11.12
CA ARG A 54 -15.66 7.33 12.21
C ARG A 54 -15.48 6.68 13.57
N HIS A 55 -15.74 5.38 13.65
CA HIS A 55 -15.53 4.59 14.85
C HIS A 55 -14.11 4.05 14.88
N ALA A 56 -13.41 4.27 15.99
CA ALA A 56 -12.00 3.89 16.14
C ALA A 56 -11.76 2.37 16.06
N ASP A 57 -12.75 1.57 16.47
CA ASP A 57 -12.77 0.11 16.41
C ASP A 57 -12.97 -0.43 14.98
N GLN A 58 -13.58 0.37 14.07
CA GLN A 58 -13.78 0.01 12.67
C GLN A 58 -12.73 0.60 11.73
N MET A 59 -11.74 1.27 12.27
CA MET A 59 -10.61 1.81 11.50
C MET A 59 -9.65 0.68 11.12
N VAL A 60 -9.84 0.08 9.95
CA VAL A 60 -8.93 -0.95 9.42
C VAL A 60 -7.63 -0.31 8.96
N ARG A 61 -6.53 -0.76 9.53
CA ARG A 61 -5.18 -0.32 9.18
C ARG A 61 -4.22 -1.48 9.39
N GLY A 62 -3.32 -1.69 8.44
CA GLY A 62 -2.34 -2.76 8.52
C GLY A 62 -1.20 -2.59 7.53
N ALA A 63 -0.34 -3.57 7.54
CA ALA A 63 0.72 -3.75 6.57
C ALA A 63 0.69 -5.19 6.06
N VAL A 64 1.04 -5.38 4.82
CA VAL A 64 1.23 -6.68 4.17
C VAL A 64 2.57 -6.70 3.47
N VAL A 65 3.30 -7.78 3.58
CA VAL A 65 4.52 -8.02 2.80
C VAL A 65 4.09 -8.83 1.58
N LEU A 66 4.18 -8.22 0.40
CA LEU A 66 3.79 -8.88 -0.84
C LEU A 66 4.87 -9.90 -1.25
N PRO A 67 4.50 -11.14 -1.64
CA PRO A 67 5.45 -12.20 -2.01
C PRO A 67 6.43 -11.77 -3.11
N HIS A 68 5.94 -11.02 -4.09
CA HIS A 68 6.73 -10.54 -5.23
C HIS A 68 7.08 -9.05 -5.17
N GLY A 69 6.83 -8.41 -4.02
CA GLY A 69 7.03 -6.97 -3.85
C GLY A 69 6.14 -6.12 -4.74
N THR A 70 6.38 -4.82 -4.72
CA THR A 70 5.63 -3.83 -5.51
C THR A 70 6.33 -3.43 -6.82
N GLY A 71 7.58 -3.87 -7.03
CA GLY A 71 8.44 -3.41 -8.13
C GLY A 71 8.98 -2.00 -7.98
N LYS A 72 8.75 -1.33 -6.83
CA LYS A 72 9.34 -0.04 -6.49
C LYS A 72 10.52 -0.24 -5.54
N LYS A 73 11.65 0.40 -5.83
CA LYS A 73 12.76 0.50 -4.87
C LYS A 73 12.37 1.49 -3.77
N VAL A 74 12.17 0.99 -2.56
CA VAL A 74 11.76 1.79 -1.40
C VAL A 74 13.02 2.25 -0.66
N ARG A 75 13.13 3.55 -0.41
CA ARG A 75 14.18 4.12 0.45
C ARG A 75 13.66 4.18 1.89
N VAL A 76 14.41 3.56 2.80
CA VAL A 76 14.01 3.40 4.20
C VAL A 76 14.86 4.29 5.09
N ALA A 77 14.21 5.14 5.87
CA ALA A 77 14.82 5.92 6.95
C ALA A 77 14.55 5.25 8.30
N VAL A 78 15.58 5.17 9.14
CA VAL A 78 15.49 4.53 10.46
C VAL A 78 15.87 5.52 11.55
N PHE A 79 14.97 5.70 12.52
CA PHE A 79 15.24 6.41 13.77
C PHE A 79 15.67 5.42 14.85
N ALA A 80 16.93 5.43 15.19
CA ALA A 80 17.50 4.55 16.21
C ALA A 80 18.62 5.25 17.00
N LYS A 81 18.96 4.68 18.16
CA LYS A 81 20.09 5.13 18.99
C LYS A 81 21.19 4.11 18.96
N ASP A 82 22.43 4.60 19.09
CA ASP A 82 23.65 3.81 19.33
C ASP A 82 23.74 2.50 18.51
N ILE A 83 23.86 1.36 19.18
CA ILE A 83 24.04 0.03 18.59
C ILE A 83 22.93 -0.28 17.55
N LYS A 84 21.72 0.22 17.75
CA LYS A 84 20.59 0.02 16.82
C LYS A 84 20.78 0.75 15.48
N GLN A 85 21.60 1.79 15.42
CA GLN A 85 21.95 2.44 14.16
C GLN A 85 22.81 1.55 13.29
N ASP A 86 23.78 0.86 13.88
CA ASP A 86 24.66 -0.06 13.14
C ASP A 86 23.87 -1.29 12.66
N GLU A 87 22.95 -1.81 13.49
CA GLU A 87 22.02 -2.86 13.09
C GLU A 87 21.16 -2.42 11.87
N ALA A 88 20.66 -1.18 11.87
CA ALA A 88 19.90 -0.63 10.74
C ALA A 88 20.75 -0.50 9.47
N LYS A 89 21.99 -0.02 9.57
CA LYS A 89 22.93 0.08 8.44
C LYS A 89 23.24 -1.30 7.86
N ASN A 90 23.54 -2.27 8.73
CA ASN A 90 23.82 -3.64 8.32
C ASN A 90 22.61 -4.32 7.64
N ALA A 91 21.39 -3.99 8.07
CA ALA A 91 20.16 -4.43 7.42
C ALA A 91 19.88 -3.73 6.08
N GLY A 92 20.69 -2.72 5.72
CA GLY A 92 20.59 -1.99 4.46
C GLY A 92 19.64 -0.79 4.47
N ALA A 93 19.40 -0.15 5.62
CA ALA A 93 18.68 1.12 5.66
C ALA A 93 19.44 2.21 4.87
N ASP A 94 18.69 3.06 4.16
CA ASP A 94 19.30 4.08 3.28
C ASP A 94 19.68 5.35 4.07
N VAL A 95 18.90 5.66 5.09
CA VAL A 95 19.15 6.80 5.99
C VAL A 95 18.98 6.33 7.42
N VAL A 96 19.97 6.57 8.27
CA VAL A 96 19.92 6.19 9.70
C VAL A 96 20.35 7.38 10.53
N GLY A 97 19.56 7.73 11.54
CA GLY A 97 19.89 8.85 12.43
C GLY A 97 18.99 8.91 13.67
N GLY A 98 19.25 9.91 14.48
CA GLY A 98 18.51 10.21 15.70
C GLY A 98 17.89 11.59 15.66
N ASP A 99 18.33 12.49 16.58
CA ASP A 99 17.91 13.89 16.60
C ASP A 99 18.40 14.68 15.38
N ASP A 100 19.58 14.35 14.85
CA ASP A 100 20.17 14.87 13.62
C ASP A 100 19.24 14.67 12.42
N LEU A 101 18.74 13.46 12.23
CA LEU A 101 17.76 13.15 11.17
C LEU A 101 16.47 13.95 11.36
N ALA A 102 16.01 14.15 12.59
CA ALA A 102 14.82 14.95 12.85
C ALA A 102 15.03 16.44 12.47
N GLU A 103 16.23 16.99 12.66
CA GLU A 103 16.57 18.34 12.22
C GLU A 103 16.64 18.43 10.69
N GLU A 104 17.24 17.48 10.02
CA GLU A 104 17.24 17.41 8.55
C GLU A 104 15.82 17.39 7.96
N ILE A 105 14.90 16.63 8.57
CA ILE A 105 13.49 16.59 8.16
C ILE A 105 12.80 17.93 8.39
N LYS A 106 13.08 18.62 9.50
CA LYS A 106 12.57 19.98 9.73
C LYS A 106 13.05 20.96 8.68
N ASN A 107 14.29 20.81 8.23
CA ASN A 107 14.90 21.61 7.16
C ASN A 107 14.40 21.25 5.75
N GLY A 108 13.47 20.27 5.65
CA GLY A 108 12.80 19.90 4.40
C GLY A 108 13.38 18.70 3.66
N ARG A 109 14.41 18.04 4.20
CA ARG A 109 14.96 16.83 3.59
C ARG A 109 14.03 15.63 3.84
N ILE A 110 13.38 15.13 2.79
CA ILE A 110 12.49 13.96 2.84
C ILE A 110 12.75 13.12 1.60
N ASP A 111 13.88 12.44 1.60
CA ASP A 111 14.38 11.61 0.48
C ASP A 111 14.07 10.12 0.67
N PHE A 112 13.07 9.78 1.45
CA PHE A 112 12.71 8.40 1.81
C PHE A 112 11.22 8.15 1.62
N ASP A 113 10.87 6.88 1.38
CA ASP A 113 9.50 6.42 1.16
C ASP A 113 8.87 5.76 2.39
N MET A 114 9.68 5.32 3.34
CA MET A 114 9.22 4.68 4.58
C MET A 114 10.10 5.08 5.76
N VAL A 115 9.47 5.24 6.92
CA VAL A 115 10.16 5.54 8.18
C VAL A 115 9.90 4.43 9.18
N ILE A 116 11.00 3.92 9.75
CA ILE A 116 10.99 2.95 10.85
C ILE A 116 11.59 3.64 12.08
N ALA A 117 11.06 3.35 13.25
CA ALA A 117 11.56 3.93 14.49
C ALA A 117 11.59 2.90 15.62
N THR A 118 12.58 3.01 16.49
CA THR A 118 12.50 2.33 17.79
C THR A 118 11.49 3.05 18.69
N PRO A 119 10.84 2.34 19.62
CA PRO A 119 9.91 2.95 20.57
C PRO A 119 10.51 4.14 21.32
N ASP A 120 11.80 4.06 21.69
CA ASP A 120 12.55 5.09 22.43
C ASP A 120 12.69 6.39 21.62
N MET A 121 12.75 6.29 20.28
CA MET A 121 12.87 7.44 19.38
C MET A 121 11.54 8.07 19.00
N MET A 122 10.41 7.50 19.43
CA MET A 122 9.08 8.05 19.10
C MET A 122 8.85 9.44 19.64
N ALA A 123 9.51 9.82 20.76
CA ALA A 123 9.47 11.18 21.28
C ALA A 123 10.11 12.19 20.31
N VAL A 124 11.21 11.79 19.65
CA VAL A 124 11.92 12.60 18.65
C VAL A 124 11.11 12.67 17.36
N VAL A 125 10.61 11.52 16.88
CA VAL A 125 9.74 11.45 15.70
C VAL A 125 8.47 12.28 15.89
N GLY A 126 7.92 12.34 17.09
CA GLY A 126 6.79 13.20 17.45
C GLY A 126 7.01 14.68 17.15
N LYS A 127 8.24 15.18 17.32
CA LYS A 127 8.61 16.58 17.00
C LYS A 127 8.49 16.90 15.51
N VAL A 128 8.64 15.91 14.64
CA VAL A 128 8.51 16.01 13.17
C VAL A 128 7.19 15.45 12.64
N GLY A 129 6.31 15.03 13.54
CA GLY A 129 5.01 14.43 13.20
C GLY A 129 4.11 15.33 12.35
N ARG A 130 4.22 16.68 12.49
CA ARG A 130 3.49 17.64 11.64
C ARG A 130 3.92 17.60 10.18
N ILE A 131 5.14 17.13 9.89
CA ILE A 131 5.71 17.02 8.54
C ILE A 131 5.46 15.62 7.99
N LEU A 132 5.74 14.59 8.78
CA LEU A 132 5.61 13.19 8.37
C LEU A 132 4.15 12.71 8.30
N GLY A 133 3.29 13.24 9.18
CA GLY A 133 1.88 12.83 9.27
C GLY A 133 1.08 13.01 7.97
N PRO A 134 1.03 14.24 7.40
CA PRO A 134 0.31 14.50 6.14
C PRO A 134 0.85 13.69 4.95
N LYS A 135 2.14 13.35 4.96
CA LYS A 135 2.79 12.53 3.93
C LYS A 135 2.57 11.02 4.11
N GLY A 136 1.92 10.59 5.20
CA GLY A 136 1.71 9.18 5.50
C GLY A 136 2.97 8.42 5.94
N LEU A 137 4.06 9.13 6.26
CA LEU A 137 5.36 8.57 6.62
C LEU A 137 5.53 8.37 8.13
N MET A 138 4.53 8.73 8.94
CA MET A 138 4.59 8.61 10.40
C MET A 138 4.65 7.14 10.82
N PRO A 139 5.69 6.70 11.56
CA PRO A 139 5.78 5.33 12.06
C PRO A 139 4.60 4.98 12.97
N ASN A 140 4.16 3.72 12.91
CA ASN A 140 3.04 3.25 13.71
C ASN A 140 3.23 1.79 14.15
N PRO A 141 2.96 1.44 15.42
CA PRO A 141 3.07 0.06 15.90
C PRO A 141 2.15 -0.92 15.16
N LYS A 142 0.95 -0.49 14.76
CA LYS A 142 -0.01 -1.35 14.05
C LYS A 142 0.45 -1.77 12.64
N THR A 143 1.36 -1.02 12.04
CA THR A 143 1.97 -1.35 10.73
C THR A 143 3.35 -1.99 10.86
N GLY A 144 3.80 -2.27 12.09
CA GLY A 144 5.11 -2.86 12.36
C GLY A 144 6.30 -1.94 12.05
N THR A 145 6.05 -0.63 11.83
CA THR A 145 7.10 0.37 11.59
C THR A 145 7.67 0.98 12.88
N VAL A 146 7.09 0.65 14.03
CA VAL A 146 7.66 0.91 15.36
C VAL A 146 7.98 -0.41 16.01
N THR A 147 9.26 -0.76 16.10
CA THR A 147 9.72 -2.04 16.60
C THR A 147 11.14 -1.97 17.17
N MET A 148 11.47 -2.91 18.05
CA MET A 148 12.84 -3.11 18.54
C MET A 148 13.67 -3.95 17.57
N ASP A 149 13.03 -4.77 16.73
CA ASP A 149 13.68 -5.59 15.71
C ASP A 149 13.76 -4.82 14.38
N ILE A 150 14.79 -3.97 14.29
CA ILE A 150 15.02 -3.09 13.15
C ILE A 150 15.39 -3.88 11.90
N ALA A 151 16.24 -4.89 12.05
CA ALA A 151 16.74 -5.66 10.92
C ALA A 151 15.59 -6.30 10.14
N LYS A 152 14.66 -6.94 10.85
CA LYS A 152 13.46 -7.54 10.24
C LYS A 152 12.54 -6.51 9.60
N ALA A 153 12.34 -5.36 10.27
CA ALA A 153 11.48 -4.30 9.74
C ALA A 153 12.06 -3.70 8.46
N VAL A 154 13.37 -3.45 8.39
CA VAL A 154 14.05 -2.95 7.18
C VAL A 154 13.98 -3.98 6.05
N THR A 155 14.23 -5.25 6.34
CA THR A 155 14.11 -6.33 5.35
C THR A 155 12.69 -6.42 4.79
N ASN A 156 11.66 -6.40 5.62
CA ASN A 156 10.26 -6.40 5.20
C ASN A 156 9.92 -5.18 4.34
N ALA A 157 10.36 -3.99 4.76
CA ALA A 157 10.15 -2.75 4.01
C ALA A 157 10.76 -2.83 2.59
N LYS A 158 11.97 -3.40 2.46
CA LYS A 158 12.65 -3.58 1.17
C LYS A 158 12.11 -4.75 0.35
N SER A 159 11.51 -5.75 1.00
CA SER A 159 10.83 -6.87 0.33
C SER A 159 9.50 -6.49 -0.31
N GLY A 160 9.02 -5.25 -0.13
CA GLY A 160 7.77 -4.77 -0.73
C GLY A 160 6.60 -4.77 0.25
N GLN A 161 6.85 -4.39 1.49
CA GLN A 161 5.78 -4.12 2.44
C GLN A 161 4.91 -2.95 1.98
N VAL A 162 3.61 -3.19 1.91
CA VAL A 162 2.60 -2.17 1.59
C VAL A 162 1.78 -1.87 2.84
N ASN A 163 1.77 -0.60 3.22
CA ASN A 163 0.93 -0.11 4.29
C ASN A 163 -0.41 0.35 3.72
N PHE A 164 -1.50 -0.07 4.32
CA PHE A 164 -2.83 0.34 3.90
C PHE A 164 -3.65 0.86 5.09
N ARG A 165 -4.57 1.75 4.78
CA ARG A 165 -5.48 2.34 5.75
C ARG A 165 -6.80 2.65 5.06
N VAL A 166 -7.91 2.40 5.75
CA VAL A 166 -9.24 2.81 5.30
C VAL A 166 -9.34 4.34 5.29
N ASP A 167 -9.86 4.88 4.20
CA ASP A 167 -10.17 6.30 4.07
C ASP A 167 -11.48 6.68 4.80
N LYS A 168 -11.86 7.97 4.79
CA LYS A 168 -13.08 8.46 5.43
C LYS A 168 -14.37 7.90 4.85
N LYS A 169 -14.33 7.28 3.66
CA LYS A 169 -15.49 6.70 2.95
C LYS A 169 -15.54 5.17 3.05
N GLY A 170 -14.60 4.55 3.77
CA GLY A 170 -14.54 3.10 3.91
C GLY A 170 -13.76 2.40 2.79
N ASN A 171 -12.96 3.12 1.99
CA ASN A 171 -12.17 2.52 0.93
C ASN A 171 -10.73 2.26 1.39
N VAL A 172 -10.15 1.19 0.84
CA VAL A 172 -8.72 0.85 0.94
C VAL A 172 -8.14 0.90 -0.47
N HIS A 173 -7.02 1.57 -0.62
CA HIS A 173 -6.23 1.62 -1.84
C HIS A 173 -4.85 1.03 -1.57
N ALA A 174 -4.39 0.12 -2.42
CA ALA A 174 -3.08 -0.49 -2.27
C ALA A 174 -2.48 -0.85 -3.64
N PRO A 175 -1.19 -0.53 -3.87
CA PRO A 175 -0.46 -1.02 -5.03
C PRO A 175 -0.13 -2.50 -4.83
N ILE A 176 -0.31 -3.31 -5.88
CA ILE A 176 -0.05 -4.74 -5.85
C ILE A 176 1.04 -5.19 -6.82
N GLY A 177 1.54 -4.29 -7.66
CA GLY A 177 2.64 -4.59 -8.58
C GLY A 177 2.76 -3.60 -9.73
N LYS A 178 3.49 -4.00 -10.74
CA LYS A 178 3.70 -3.25 -11.99
C LYS A 178 3.05 -3.96 -13.18
N ALA A 179 2.69 -3.21 -14.20
CA ALA A 179 2.15 -3.76 -15.44
C ALA A 179 3.11 -4.74 -16.12
N SER A 180 4.42 -4.55 -15.94
CA SER A 180 5.48 -5.45 -16.41
C SER A 180 5.52 -6.81 -15.70
N PHE A 181 4.87 -6.95 -14.53
CA PHE A 181 4.87 -8.22 -13.81
C PHE A 181 4.08 -9.29 -14.56
N PRO A 182 4.47 -10.58 -14.47
CA PRO A 182 3.63 -11.71 -14.87
C PRO A 182 2.29 -11.68 -14.15
N GLU A 183 1.25 -12.20 -14.77
CA GLU A 183 -0.11 -12.22 -14.21
C GLU A 183 -0.19 -13.01 -12.90
N GLU A 184 0.51 -14.13 -12.84
CA GLU A 184 0.62 -14.97 -11.65
C GLU A 184 1.14 -14.19 -10.44
N LYS A 185 2.19 -13.36 -10.63
CA LYS A 185 2.74 -12.54 -9.54
C LYS A 185 1.78 -11.48 -9.04
N ILE A 186 1.04 -10.84 -9.95
CA ILE A 186 0.02 -9.85 -9.58
C ILE A 186 -1.13 -10.54 -8.83
N LYS A 187 -1.56 -11.72 -9.30
CA LYS A 187 -2.58 -12.54 -8.66
C LYS A 187 -2.17 -12.93 -7.23
N GLU A 188 -0.97 -13.48 -7.06
CA GLU A 188 -0.47 -13.91 -5.74
C GLU A 188 -0.35 -12.72 -4.77
N ASN A 189 0.18 -11.59 -5.23
CA ASN A 189 0.24 -10.36 -4.44
C ASN A 189 -1.16 -9.88 -4.03
N MET A 190 -2.12 -9.93 -4.94
CA MET A 190 -3.51 -9.55 -4.67
C MET A 190 -4.15 -10.49 -3.65
N LEU A 191 -3.98 -11.80 -3.80
CA LEU A 191 -4.53 -12.80 -2.88
C LEU A 191 -3.98 -12.59 -1.46
N GLU A 192 -2.68 -12.35 -1.30
CA GLU A 192 -2.07 -12.10 0.02
C GLU A 192 -2.59 -10.81 0.68
N LEU A 193 -2.77 -9.75 -0.13
CA LEU A 193 -3.39 -8.52 0.36
C LEU A 193 -4.82 -8.76 0.86
N ILE A 194 -5.64 -9.48 0.09
CA ILE A 194 -7.04 -9.77 0.43
C ILE A 194 -7.13 -10.65 1.68
N LYS A 195 -6.30 -11.70 1.78
CA LYS A 195 -6.19 -12.54 2.99
C LYS A 195 -5.90 -11.69 4.23
N THR A 196 -4.93 -10.78 4.11
CA THR A 196 -4.57 -9.89 5.21
C THR A 196 -5.74 -8.96 5.59
N ILE A 197 -6.43 -8.39 4.60
CA ILE A 197 -7.60 -7.53 4.84
C ILE A 197 -8.74 -8.31 5.48
N ASN A 198 -9.04 -9.54 5.00
CA ASN A 198 -10.08 -10.39 5.57
C ASN A 198 -9.78 -10.77 7.03
N ARG A 199 -8.49 -11.04 7.36
CA ARG A 199 -8.04 -11.33 8.73
C ARG A 199 -8.20 -10.13 9.66
N LEU A 200 -8.10 -8.91 9.15
CA LEU A 200 -8.25 -7.66 9.91
C LEU A 200 -9.71 -7.19 10.03
N LYS A 201 -10.68 -8.01 9.62
CA LYS A 201 -12.10 -7.68 9.75
C LYS A 201 -12.45 -7.38 11.20
N PRO A 202 -12.96 -6.17 11.55
CA PRO A 202 -13.41 -5.86 12.89
C PRO A 202 -14.63 -6.70 13.28
N SER A 203 -14.70 -7.12 14.53
CA SER A 203 -15.87 -7.86 15.05
C SER A 203 -17.16 -7.03 15.04
N SER A 204 -17.02 -5.70 15.12
CA SER A 204 -18.12 -4.75 15.03
C SER A 204 -18.65 -4.52 13.61
N ALA A 205 -17.94 -4.99 12.57
CA ALA A 205 -18.38 -4.86 11.17
C ALA A 205 -19.50 -5.86 10.86
N LYS A 206 -20.72 -5.37 10.68
CA LYS A 206 -21.91 -6.18 10.35
C LYS A 206 -22.13 -6.26 8.83
N GLY A 207 -22.63 -7.42 8.36
CA GLY A 207 -22.97 -7.64 6.95
C GLY A 207 -21.78 -7.92 6.06
N LYS A 208 -21.91 -7.57 4.76
CA LYS A 208 -20.85 -7.78 3.75
C LYS A 208 -19.65 -6.92 4.06
N TYR A 209 -18.48 -7.54 4.28
CA TYR A 209 -17.25 -6.84 4.62
C TYR A 209 -16.62 -6.18 3.38
N ILE A 210 -16.43 -6.92 2.29
CA ILE A 210 -16.04 -6.35 1.00
C ILE A 210 -17.32 -6.07 0.23
N ARG A 211 -17.64 -4.78 0.02
CA ARG A 211 -18.84 -4.38 -0.71
C ARG A 211 -18.59 -4.23 -2.20
N ASN A 212 -17.41 -3.74 -2.57
CA ASN A 212 -17.01 -3.55 -3.94
C ASN A 212 -15.49 -3.65 -4.05
N ALA A 213 -15.00 -4.12 -5.18
CA ALA A 213 -13.59 -4.24 -5.48
C ALA A 213 -13.34 -3.85 -6.93
N ALA A 214 -12.23 -3.20 -7.19
CA ALA A 214 -11.82 -2.83 -8.52
C ALA A 214 -10.30 -2.87 -8.66
N LEU A 215 -9.81 -3.27 -9.84
CA LEU A 215 -8.43 -3.16 -10.26
C LEU A 215 -8.28 -2.02 -11.27
N SER A 216 -7.15 -1.35 -11.23
CA SER A 216 -6.81 -0.32 -12.22
C SER A 216 -5.30 -0.22 -12.41
N LEU A 217 -4.89 0.27 -13.58
CA LEU A 217 -3.54 0.79 -13.81
C LEU A 217 -3.55 2.30 -13.60
N THR A 218 -2.37 2.89 -13.46
CA THR A 218 -2.20 4.33 -13.23
C THR A 218 -2.98 5.19 -14.21
N MET A 219 -3.06 4.77 -15.49
CA MET A 219 -3.68 5.56 -16.56
C MET A 219 -4.83 4.82 -17.27
N SER A 220 -5.37 3.74 -16.69
CA SER A 220 -6.48 2.97 -17.25
C SER A 220 -7.80 3.23 -16.52
N PRO A 221 -8.95 2.92 -17.14
CA PRO A 221 -10.19 2.75 -16.40
C PRO A 221 -10.10 1.56 -15.43
N SER A 222 -10.97 1.55 -14.43
CA SER A 222 -11.05 0.47 -13.45
C SER A 222 -11.85 -0.72 -13.98
N VAL A 223 -11.45 -1.91 -13.58
CA VAL A 223 -12.14 -3.18 -13.85
C VAL A 223 -12.77 -3.68 -12.55
N SER A 224 -14.08 -3.88 -12.54
CA SER A 224 -14.81 -4.36 -11.36
C SER A 224 -14.55 -5.84 -11.12
N LEU A 225 -14.31 -6.20 -9.86
CA LEU A 225 -14.08 -7.59 -9.44
C LEU A 225 -15.28 -8.13 -8.67
N ASP A 226 -15.43 -9.45 -8.67
CA ASP A 226 -16.44 -10.12 -7.85
C ASP A 226 -16.06 -10.06 -6.37
N ALA A 227 -16.82 -9.25 -5.62
CA ALA A 227 -16.61 -9.08 -4.19
C ALA A 227 -16.92 -10.36 -3.38
N GLN A 228 -17.75 -11.27 -3.90
CA GLN A 228 -18.08 -12.52 -3.23
C GLN A 228 -16.88 -13.47 -3.26
N GLU A 229 -16.28 -13.67 -4.43
CA GLU A 229 -15.06 -14.46 -4.60
C GLU A 229 -13.95 -13.98 -3.64
N LEU A 230 -13.79 -12.65 -3.50
CA LEU A 230 -12.77 -12.07 -2.62
C LEU A 230 -13.04 -12.29 -1.12
N MET A 231 -14.29 -12.39 -0.70
CA MET A 231 -14.63 -12.69 0.70
C MET A 231 -14.35 -14.15 1.05
N ASP A 232 -14.41 -15.05 0.09
CA ASP A 232 -14.23 -16.49 0.29
C ASP A 232 -12.74 -16.89 0.35
N ILE A 233 -11.83 -15.97 0.01
CA ILE A 233 -10.37 -16.13 0.13
C ILE A 233 -9.96 -16.13 1.61
N LYS A 234 -9.43 -17.27 2.08
CA LYS A 234 -8.94 -17.48 3.46
C LYS A 234 -7.44 -17.36 3.58
#